data_5fbacdc6a5e4db4f71ae8ad49710611e
#
_entry.id   5fbacdc6a5e4db4f71ae8ad49710611e
#
_cell.length_a   1.000
_cell.length_b   1.000
_cell.length_c   1.000
_cell.angle_alpha   90.00
_cell.angle_beta   90.00
_cell.angle_gamma   90.00
#
_symmetry.space_group_name_H-M   'P 1'
#
loop_
_entity.id
_entity.type
_entity.pdbx_description
1 polymer ?
#
loop_
_entity_poly.entity_id
_entity_poly.type
_entity_poly.pdbx_seq_one_letter_code
_entity_poly.pdbx_strand_id
1 'polypeptide(L)'
;MKKIKVAVGLSGGVDSAVSAYLLKKQGFDISGVYLHCFDDDAPGCRGKHDRQDALKVALHLKIPFQVLDFRKEYKAAVINYFKKEYLAGRTPNPDVICNRDIKFGLFLDWAIKEGFDYVATGHYADVAGILRKQNSAATPAPRKLDTSEREAGSLQLKRELYWGANPVLRIPRDLHKDQTYFLWAVPKQNFSRVLFPLANYLKSEVRALASRLAPLSGVADKPDSTGICFIGEVRVVDFLKRLGVK
;
A
#
# COMPACT_ATOMS: atom_id res chain seq x y z
N MET A 1 4.76 -23.55 14.72
CA MET A 1 5.02 -23.08 13.33
C MET A 1 5.53 -21.63 13.39
N LYS A 2 6.57 -21.28 12.65
CA LYS A 2 7.07 -19.90 12.55
C LYS A 2 5.98 -19.01 11.94
N LYS A 3 5.66 -17.87 12.58
CA LYS A 3 4.69 -16.92 12.02
C LYS A 3 5.31 -16.22 10.81
N ILE A 4 4.52 -16.01 9.77
CA ILE A 4 4.91 -15.24 8.59
C ILE A 4 4.99 -13.76 9.00
N LYS A 5 6.15 -13.13 8.74
CA LYS A 5 6.42 -11.74 9.07
C LYS A 5 6.09 -10.82 7.91
N VAL A 6 5.32 -9.76 8.17
CA VAL A 6 4.90 -8.80 7.13
C VAL A 6 5.21 -7.38 7.56
N ALA A 7 5.97 -6.65 6.75
CA ALA A 7 6.16 -5.21 6.89
C ALA A 7 5.01 -4.49 6.18
N VAL A 8 4.19 -3.74 6.91
CA VAL A 8 3.02 -3.04 6.35
C VAL A 8 3.32 -1.56 6.21
N GLY A 9 3.32 -1.05 4.98
CA GLY A 9 3.45 0.38 4.71
C GLY A 9 2.23 1.14 5.24
N LEU A 10 2.39 1.89 6.32
CA LEU A 10 1.36 2.73 6.94
C LEU A 10 1.51 4.17 6.48
N SER A 11 0.56 4.65 5.68
CA SER A 11 0.56 6.03 5.16
C SER A 11 -0.18 7.03 6.04
N GLY A 12 -0.79 6.59 7.15
CA GLY A 12 -1.71 7.40 7.94
C GLY A 12 -3.12 7.51 7.35
N GLY A 13 -3.41 6.86 6.23
CA GLY A 13 -4.73 6.78 5.60
C GLY A 13 -5.49 5.50 5.97
N VAL A 14 -6.80 5.51 5.70
CA VAL A 14 -7.72 4.41 6.05
C VAL A 14 -7.34 3.08 5.40
N ASP A 15 -6.89 3.10 4.14
CA ASP A 15 -6.60 1.87 3.39
C ASP A 15 -5.42 1.10 3.98
N SER A 16 -4.33 1.77 4.30
CA SER A 16 -3.17 1.15 4.95
C SER A 16 -3.49 0.67 6.37
N ALA A 17 -4.32 1.41 7.10
CA ALA A 17 -4.75 1.04 8.45
C ALA A 17 -5.61 -0.24 8.45
N VAL A 18 -6.59 -0.33 7.53
CA VAL A 18 -7.42 -1.53 7.38
C VAL A 18 -6.61 -2.71 6.88
N SER A 19 -5.66 -2.49 5.97
CA SER A 19 -4.73 -3.54 5.51
C SER A 19 -3.95 -4.16 6.67
N ALA A 20 -3.39 -3.33 7.56
CA ALA A 20 -2.70 -3.81 8.76
C ALA A 20 -3.63 -4.59 9.69
N TYR A 21 -4.84 -4.07 9.93
CA TYR A 21 -5.84 -4.77 10.75
C TYR A 21 -6.18 -6.15 10.18
N LEU A 22 -6.46 -6.25 8.89
CA LEU A 22 -6.82 -7.50 8.23
C LEU A 22 -5.70 -8.55 8.35
N LEU A 23 -4.45 -8.16 8.09
CA LEU A 23 -3.31 -9.05 8.23
C LEU A 23 -3.12 -9.51 9.68
N LYS A 24 -3.26 -8.60 10.64
CA LYS A 24 -3.20 -8.96 12.07
C LYS A 24 -4.31 -9.93 12.44
N LYS A 25 -5.56 -9.68 12.03
CA LYS A 25 -6.70 -10.57 12.26
C LYS A 25 -6.47 -11.97 11.67
N GLN A 26 -5.82 -12.04 10.53
CA GLN A 26 -5.38 -13.29 9.89
C GLN A 26 -4.23 -13.97 10.63
N GLY A 27 -3.64 -13.32 11.66
CA GLY A 27 -2.61 -13.84 12.56
C GLY A 27 -1.21 -13.80 11.97
N PHE A 28 -0.94 -12.95 10.97
CA PHE A 28 0.42 -12.62 10.57
C PHE A 28 1.15 -11.89 11.71
N ASP A 29 2.47 -12.02 11.75
CA ASP A 29 3.36 -11.21 12.57
C ASP A 29 3.68 -9.94 11.80
N ILE A 30 3.01 -8.84 12.14
CA ILE A 30 3.09 -7.61 11.34
C ILE A 30 3.84 -6.50 12.09
N SER A 31 4.56 -5.68 11.32
CA SER A 31 5.16 -4.42 11.77
C SER A 31 4.71 -3.29 10.84
N GLY A 32 4.28 -2.17 11.43
CA GLY A 32 3.94 -0.96 10.70
C GLY A 32 5.21 -0.18 10.32
N VAL A 33 5.28 0.27 9.08
CA VAL A 33 6.41 1.07 8.57
C VAL A 33 5.89 2.32 7.89
N TYR A 34 6.34 3.49 8.36
CA TYR A 34 6.09 4.75 7.67
C TYR A 34 7.27 5.09 6.77
N LEU A 35 6.98 5.32 5.49
CA LEU A 35 8.00 5.74 4.52
C LEU A 35 8.04 7.27 4.49
N HIS A 36 9.07 7.87 5.08
CA HIS A 36 9.28 9.31 5.10
C HIS A 36 9.98 9.73 3.80
N CYS A 37 9.18 10.15 2.83
CA CYS A 37 9.63 10.41 1.45
C CYS A 37 9.79 11.89 1.13
N PHE A 38 9.25 12.80 1.97
CA PHE A 38 9.25 14.23 1.69
C PHE A 38 9.43 15.03 2.97
N ASP A 39 9.97 16.26 2.87
CA ASP A 39 10.21 17.09 4.04
C ASP A 39 8.89 17.55 4.66
N ASP A 40 8.78 17.38 5.98
CA ASP A 40 7.59 17.71 6.78
C ASP A 40 7.24 19.21 6.72
N ASP A 41 8.23 20.07 6.51
CA ASP A 41 8.08 21.53 6.49
C ASP A 41 7.71 22.10 5.10
N ALA A 42 7.56 21.25 4.09
CA ALA A 42 7.15 21.69 2.76
C ALA A 42 5.71 22.23 2.81
N PRO A 43 5.43 23.42 2.25
CA PRO A 43 4.10 24.00 2.24
C PRO A 43 3.06 23.07 1.59
N GLY A 44 2.00 22.77 2.32
CA GLY A 44 0.96 21.81 1.90
C GLY A 44 1.30 20.35 2.19
N CYS A 45 2.45 20.05 2.77
CA CYS A 45 2.82 18.70 3.17
C CYS A 45 2.03 18.26 4.41
N ARG A 46 1.44 17.08 4.36
CA ARG A 46 0.74 16.44 5.48
C ARG A 46 1.61 15.40 6.21
N GLY A 47 2.90 15.26 5.81
CA GLY A 47 3.79 14.19 6.25
C GLY A 47 3.85 14.02 7.77
N LYS A 48 3.97 15.12 8.53
CA LYS A 48 3.98 15.09 9.99
C LYS A 48 2.68 14.52 10.58
N HIS A 49 1.52 14.97 10.08
CA HIS A 49 0.22 14.49 10.53
C HIS A 49 0.01 13.03 10.12
N ASP A 50 0.35 12.68 8.89
CA ASP A 50 0.20 11.31 8.39
C ASP A 50 1.10 10.33 9.14
N ARG A 51 2.32 10.73 9.51
CA ARG A 51 3.20 9.94 10.36
C ARG A 51 2.63 9.74 11.77
N GLN A 52 2.03 10.78 12.36
CA GLN A 52 1.37 10.68 13.67
C GLN A 52 0.17 9.73 13.61
N ASP A 53 -0.63 9.81 12.56
CA ASP A 53 -1.78 8.94 12.39
C ASP A 53 -1.38 7.48 12.11
N ALA A 54 -0.30 7.26 11.34
CA ALA A 54 0.29 5.93 11.16
C ALA A 54 0.77 5.35 12.50
N LEU A 55 1.42 6.16 13.34
CA LEU A 55 1.83 5.75 14.69
C LEU A 55 0.63 5.42 15.58
N LYS A 56 -0.43 6.24 15.57
CA LYS A 56 -1.67 5.96 16.33
C LYS A 56 -2.27 4.62 15.90
N VAL A 57 -2.36 4.35 14.60
CA VAL A 57 -2.82 3.05 14.09
C VAL A 57 -1.97 1.90 14.63
N ALA A 58 -0.65 2.03 14.58
CA ALA A 58 0.26 0.99 15.07
C ALA A 58 0.09 0.75 16.57
N LEU A 59 -0.03 1.81 17.38
CA LEU A 59 -0.27 1.72 18.84
C LEU A 59 -1.59 1.03 19.15
N HIS A 60 -2.67 1.42 18.47
CA HIS A 60 -3.98 0.80 18.64
C HIS A 60 -4.00 -0.67 18.22
N LEU A 61 -3.31 -0.98 17.14
CA LEU A 61 -3.15 -2.37 16.71
C LEU A 61 -2.12 -3.13 17.56
N LYS A 62 -1.43 -2.49 18.50
CA LYS A 62 -0.36 -3.09 19.32
C LYS A 62 0.65 -3.85 18.46
N ILE A 63 1.21 -3.17 17.48
CA ILE A 63 2.23 -3.68 16.57
C ILE A 63 3.49 -2.79 16.63
N PRO A 64 4.69 -3.35 16.38
CA PRO A 64 5.91 -2.56 16.21
C PRO A 64 5.72 -1.50 15.11
N PHE A 65 6.38 -0.35 15.27
CA PHE A 65 6.35 0.75 14.30
C PHE A 65 7.74 1.29 14.05
N GLN A 66 8.04 1.53 12.77
CA GLN A 66 9.31 2.11 12.33
C GLN A 66 9.07 3.22 11.30
N VAL A 67 10.02 4.15 11.23
CA VAL A 67 10.06 5.20 10.20
C VAL A 67 11.32 4.98 9.38
N LEU A 68 11.17 4.84 8.07
CA LEU A 68 12.28 4.77 7.12
C LEU A 68 12.42 6.11 6.41
N ASP A 69 13.58 6.71 6.50
CA ASP A 69 13.87 7.99 5.84
C ASP A 69 14.40 7.74 4.42
N PHE A 70 13.53 7.92 3.46
CA PHE A 70 13.83 7.79 2.03
C PHE A 70 13.79 9.14 1.29
N ARG A 71 13.90 10.26 2.01
CA ARG A 71 13.80 11.61 1.39
C ARG A 71 14.82 11.83 0.29
N LYS A 72 16.05 11.38 0.49
CA LYS A 72 17.13 11.52 -0.50
C LYS A 72 16.84 10.71 -1.76
N GLU A 73 16.48 9.44 -1.58
CA GLU A 73 16.19 8.50 -2.65
C GLU A 73 14.92 8.93 -3.42
N TYR A 74 13.89 9.38 -2.69
CA TYR A 74 12.66 9.88 -3.27
C TYR A 74 12.91 11.13 -4.12
N LYS A 75 13.71 12.08 -3.62
CA LYS A 75 14.10 13.27 -4.40
C LYS A 75 14.84 12.88 -5.66
N ALA A 76 15.78 11.96 -5.56
CA ALA A 76 16.60 11.52 -6.71
C ALA A 76 15.74 10.79 -7.76
N ALA A 77 14.94 9.83 -7.36
CA ALA A 77 14.17 8.99 -8.27
C ALA A 77 12.88 9.65 -8.76
N VAL A 78 12.08 10.26 -7.86
CA VAL A 78 10.72 10.71 -8.17
C VAL A 78 10.67 12.20 -8.52
N ILE A 79 11.23 13.06 -7.66
CA ILE A 79 11.10 14.52 -7.86
C ILE A 79 11.94 14.98 -9.07
N ASN A 80 13.16 14.49 -9.21
CA ASN A 80 14.02 14.84 -10.34
C ASN A 80 13.43 14.32 -11.66
N TYR A 81 12.87 13.10 -11.68
CA TYR A 81 12.13 12.58 -12.83
C TYR A 81 10.95 13.48 -13.18
N PHE A 82 10.12 13.83 -12.20
CA PHE A 82 8.96 14.70 -12.39
C PHE A 82 9.36 16.05 -13.02
N LYS A 83 10.38 16.69 -12.45
CA LYS A 83 10.92 17.94 -12.99
C LYS A 83 11.44 17.78 -14.43
N LYS A 84 12.24 16.74 -14.69
CA LYS A 84 12.84 16.48 -16.01
C LYS A 84 11.77 16.30 -17.08
N GLU A 85 10.71 15.56 -16.79
CA GLU A 85 9.65 15.30 -17.75
C GLU A 85 8.85 16.55 -18.10
N TYR A 86 8.52 17.39 -17.11
CA TYR A 86 7.85 18.67 -17.37
C TYR A 86 8.74 19.64 -18.16
N LEU A 87 10.04 19.73 -17.88
CA LEU A 87 10.98 20.52 -18.66
C LEU A 87 11.08 20.06 -20.14
N ALA A 88 10.82 18.79 -20.37
CA ALA A 88 10.78 18.21 -21.72
C ALA A 88 9.38 18.28 -22.37
N GLY A 89 8.42 18.99 -21.78
CA GLY A 89 7.05 19.13 -22.31
C GLY A 89 6.18 17.88 -22.16
N ARG A 90 6.55 16.93 -21.30
CA ARG A 90 5.78 15.70 -21.07
C ARG A 90 5.09 15.76 -19.71
N THR A 91 3.95 15.08 -19.58
CA THR A 91 3.24 14.93 -18.31
C THR A 91 3.64 13.62 -17.65
N PRO A 92 4.44 13.64 -16.56
CA PRO A 92 4.88 12.43 -15.88
C PRO A 92 3.80 11.84 -14.98
N ASN A 93 3.93 10.54 -14.70
CA ASN A 93 3.22 9.90 -13.60
C ASN A 93 4.22 9.50 -12.50
N PRO A 94 4.42 10.35 -11.48
CA PRO A 94 5.38 10.09 -10.41
C PRO A 94 5.01 8.91 -9.51
N ASP A 95 3.71 8.56 -9.43
CA ASP A 95 3.25 7.45 -8.58
C ASP A 95 3.75 6.10 -9.13
N VAL A 96 3.86 5.96 -10.45
CA VAL A 96 4.46 4.77 -11.08
C VAL A 96 5.92 4.61 -10.63
N ILE A 97 6.69 5.70 -10.64
CA ILE A 97 8.11 5.69 -10.22
C ILE A 97 8.22 5.44 -8.71
N CYS A 98 7.37 6.08 -7.91
CA CYS A 98 7.30 5.83 -6.47
C CYS A 98 7.01 4.37 -6.15
N ASN A 99 6.05 3.76 -6.84
CA ASN A 99 5.74 2.35 -6.66
C ASN A 99 6.92 1.45 -7.06
N ARG A 100 7.56 1.70 -8.22
CA ARG A 100 8.69 0.91 -8.70
C ARG A 100 9.91 1.01 -7.80
N ASP A 101 10.35 2.24 -7.50
CA ASP A 101 11.68 2.47 -6.90
C ASP A 101 11.62 2.54 -5.37
N ILE A 102 10.55 3.09 -4.79
CA ILE A 102 10.46 3.30 -3.35
C ILE A 102 9.67 2.17 -2.66
N LYS A 103 8.37 1.99 -3.02
CA LYS A 103 7.50 1.06 -2.26
C LYS A 103 7.81 -0.40 -2.54
N PHE A 104 8.00 -0.77 -3.80
CA PHE A 104 8.28 -2.15 -4.20
C PHE A 104 9.71 -2.36 -4.70
N GLY A 105 10.57 -1.34 -4.52
CA GLY A 105 12.02 -1.38 -4.59
C GLY A 105 12.61 -1.29 -3.19
N LEU A 106 13.06 -0.10 -2.77
CA LEU A 106 13.80 0.13 -1.53
C LEU A 106 13.12 -0.40 -0.27
N PHE A 107 11.80 -0.19 -0.12
CA PHE A 107 11.07 -0.70 1.04
C PHE A 107 11.01 -2.23 1.04
N LEU A 108 10.82 -2.85 -0.13
CA LEU A 108 10.86 -4.31 -0.24
C LEU A 108 12.25 -4.87 0.08
N ASP A 109 13.30 -4.26 -0.47
CA ASP A 109 14.68 -4.67 -0.23
C ASP A 109 15.06 -4.56 1.25
N TRP A 110 14.68 -3.45 1.90
CA TRP A 110 14.85 -3.28 3.33
C TRP A 110 14.09 -4.37 4.11
N ALA A 111 12.83 -4.63 3.77
CA ALA A 111 12.03 -5.63 4.47
C ALA A 111 12.64 -7.04 4.38
N ILE A 112 13.14 -7.43 3.20
CA ILE A 112 13.82 -8.70 3.01
C ILE A 112 15.09 -8.76 3.88
N LYS A 113 15.90 -7.69 3.90
CA LYS A 113 17.12 -7.59 4.70
C LYS A 113 16.83 -7.72 6.20
N GLU A 114 15.74 -7.13 6.68
CA GLU A 114 15.27 -7.22 8.08
C GLU A 114 14.58 -8.57 8.41
N GLY A 115 14.50 -9.48 7.46
CA GLY A 115 13.95 -10.83 7.67
C GLY A 115 12.43 -10.88 7.66
N PHE A 116 11.75 -9.93 7.02
CA PHE A 116 10.33 -10.03 6.69
C PHE A 116 10.13 -10.97 5.50
N ASP A 117 9.04 -11.72 5.53
CA ASP A 117 8.66 -12.60 4.42
C ASP A 117 7.96 -11.84 3.29
N TYR A 118 7.19 -10.79 3.63
CA TYR A 118 6.41 -9.98 2.70
C TYR A 118 6.39 -8.51 3.10
N VAL A 119 6.10 -7.65 2.11
CA VAL A 119 5.58 -6.31 2.33
C VAL A 119 4.10 -6.26 2.00
N ALA A 120 3.37 -5.35 2.63
CA ALA A 120 1.97 -5.08 2.32
C ALA A 120 1.70 -3.58 2.24
N THR A 121 0.74 -3.20 1.42
CA THR A 121 0.31 -1.81 1.25
C THR A 121 -1.21 -1.73 1.13
N GLY A 122 -1.75 -0.51 1.26
CA GLY A 122 -3.17 -0.22 1.08
C GLY A 122 -3.64 -0.08 -0.37
N HIS A 123 -2.91 -0.62 -1.35
CA HIS A 123 -3.34 -0.56 -2.74
C HIS A 123 -4.53 -1.47 -3.04
N TYR A 124 -5.41 -0.98 -3.90
CA TYR A 124 -6.44 -1.77 -4.56
C TYR A 124 -5.84 -2.42 -5.80
N ALA A 125 -5.29 -3.59 -5.61
CA ALA A 125 -4.73 -4.49 -6.62
C ALA A 125 -4.81 -5.93 -6.10
N ASP A 126 -4.54 -6.92 -6.94
CA ASP A 126 -4.42 -8.33 -6.54
C ASP A 126 -3.20 -8.96 -7.20
N VAL A 127 -2.64 -9.99 -6.58
CA VAL A 127 -1.54 -10.79 -7.13
C VAL A 127 -1.93 -12.25 -7.09
N ALA A 128 -2.00 -12.86 -8.28
CA ALA A 128 -2.15 -14.30 -8.43
C ALA A 128 -0.81 -14.97 -8.74
N GLY A 129 -0.75 -16.31 -8.53
CA GLY A 129 0.48 -17.07 -8.80
C GLY A 129 1.44 -17.15 -7.60
N ILE A 130 1.08 -16.55 -6.48
CA ILE A 130 1.52 -17.00 -5.18
C ILE A 130 0.76 -18.31 -5.00
N LEU A 131 1.45 -19.47 -5.08
CA LEU A 131 0.81 -20.79 -5.16
C LEU A 131 -0.23 -20.96 -4.04
N ARG A 132 -1.49 -20.92 -4.42
CA ARG A 132 -2.55 -21.60 -3.67
C ARG A 132 -2.32 -23.08 -3.92
N LYS A 133 -2.17 -23.89 -2.88
CA LYS A 133 -2.26 -25.34 -3.01
C LYS A 133 -3.63 -25.62 -3.61
N GLN A 134 -3.66 -26.01 -4.88
CA GLN A 134 -4.90 -26.39 -5.56
C GLN A 134 -5.46 -27.63 -4.86
N ASN A 135 -6.47 -27.45 -4.03
CA ASN A 135 -7.50 -28.45 -3.95
C ASN A 135 -8.46 -28.13 -5.09
N SER A 136 -8.42 -29.00 -6.08
CA SER A 136 -9.23 -28.99 -7.28
C SER A 136 -10.70 -28.80 -6.96
N ALA A 137 -11.25 -27.62 -7.31
CA ALA A 137 -12.64 -27.46 -7.71
C ALA A 137 -12.78 -26.07 -8.36
N ALA A 138 -13.47 -26.05 -9.48
CA ALA A 138 -13.67 -24.95 -10.40
C ALA A 138 -13.96 -23.59 -9.71
N THR A 139 -13.41 -22.52 -10.30
CA THR A 139 -13.74 -21.14 -10.01
C THR A 139 -15.26 -20.94 -10.04
N PRO A 140 -15.95 -20.66 -8.92
CA PRO A 140 -17.35 -20.28 -8.99
C PRO A 140 -17.45 -18.80 -9.39
N ALA A 141 -18.41 -18.51 -10.24
CA ALA A 141 -18.85 -17.16 -10.56
C ALA A 141 -19.17 -16.36 -9.27
N PRO A 142 -19.12 -15.00 -9.30
CA PRO A 142 -19.28 -14.17 -8.12
C PRO A 142 -20.65 -14.37 -7.48
N ARG A 143 -20.71 -15.16 -6.42
CA ARG A 143 -21.90 -15.23 -5.55
C ARG A 143 -21.88 -14.03 -4.61
N LYS A 144 -23.08 -13.51 -4.31
CA LYS A 144 -23.27 -12.61 -3.17
C LYS A 144 -22.86 -13.37 -1.91
N LEU A 145 -21.67 -13.07 -1.37
CA LEU A 145 -21.13 -13.74 -0.18
C LEU A 145 -21.82 -13.17 1.06
N ASP A 146 -22.34 -14.06 1.90
CA ASP A 146 -22.78 -13.78 3.25
C ASP A 146 -21.55 -13.37 4.12
N THR A 147 -21.77 -12.56 5.14
CA THR A 147 -20.73 -12.04 6.04
C THR A 147 -19.97 -13.12 6.80
N SER A 148 -20.61 -14.27 7.06
CA SER A 148 -20.00 -15.44 7.71
C SER A 148 -18.98 -16.18 6.83
N GLU A 149 -19.22 -16.25 5.50
CA GLU A 149 -18.29 -16.87 4.54
C GLU A 149 -17.04 -16.01 4.28
N ARG A 150 -17.14 -14.68 4.48
CA ARG A 150 -16.00 -13.76 4.36
C ARG A 150 -14.96 -13.97 5.48
N GLU A 151 -15.40 -14.38 6.66
CA GLU A 151 -14.49 -14.71 7.78
C GLU A 151 -13.73 -16.03 7.53
N ALA A 152 -14.35 -17.01 6.90
CA ALA A 152 -13.71 -18.27 6.54
C ALA A 152 -12.66 -18.10 5.43
N GLY A 153 -12.92 -17.26 4.42
CA GLY A 153 -11.97 -16.94 3.35
C GLY A 153 -10.69 -16.27 3.85
N SER A 154 -10.79 -15.47 4.93
CA SER A 154 -9.64 -14.79 5.53
C SER A 154 -8.69 -15.72 6.28
N LEU A 155 -9.20 -16.80 6.85
CA LEU A 155 -8.41 -17.84 7.53
C LEU A 155 -7.65 -18.73 6.52
N GLN A 156 -8.14 -18.84 5.31
CA GLN A 156 -7.59 -19.69 4.25
C GLN A 156 -6.31 -19.10 3.64
N LEU A 157 -6.18 -17.76 3.61
CA LEU A 157 -4.99 -17.08 3.08
C LEU A 157 -3.70 -17.51 3.81
N LYS A 158 -3.80 -17.84 5.09
CA LYS A 158 -2.66 -18.21 5.94
C LYS A 158 -2.09 -19.60 5.65
N ARG A 159 -2.90 -20.51 5.11
CA ARG A 159 -2.50 -21.89 4.84
C ARG A 159 -1.86 -22.11 3.46
N GLU A 160 -1.95 -21.15 2.57
CA GLU A 160 -1.75 -21.35 1.13
C GLU A 160 -0.69 -20.44 0.50
N LEU A 161 0.02 -19.60 1.28
CA LEU A 161 1.11 -18.78 0.77
C LEU A 161 2.37 -19.61 0.56
N TYR A 162 2.53 -20.14 -0.64
CA TYR A 162 3.76 -20.74 -1.13
C TYR A 162 4.39 -19.86 -2.22
N TRP A 163 5.73 -19.87 -2.26
CA TRP A 163 6.52 -19.18 -3.26
C TRP A 163 6.18 -19.67 -4.66
N GLY A 164 5.45 -18.88 -5.41
CA GLY A 164 5.15 -19.16 -6.82
C GLY A 164 6.18 -18.51 -7.73
N ALA A 165 6.70 -19.25 -8.66
CA ALA A 165 7.74 -18.78 -9.59
C ALA A 165 7.23 -17.71 -10.58
N ASN A 166 5.93 -17.39 -10.62
CA ASN A 166 5.38 -16.52 -11.65
C ASN A 166 4.18 -15.69 -11.18
N PRO A 167 4.40 -14.61 -10.36
CA PRO A 167 3.33 -13.74 -9.90
C PRO A 167 2.67 -13.00 -11.08
N VAL A 168 1.35 -12.85 -11.02
CA VAL A 168 0.55 -12.12 -12.02
C VAL A 168 -0.26 -11.04 -11.32
N LEU A 169 -0.03 -9.79 -11.69
CA LEU A 169 -0.82 -8.66 -11.23
C LEU A 169 -2.25 -8.78 -11.81
N ARG A 170 -3.25 -8.56 -10.97
CA ARG A 170 -4.67 -8.63 -11.32
C ARG A 170 -5.39 -7.37 -10.85
N ILE A 171 -6.47 -7.04 -11.51
CA ILE A 171 -7.40 -6.00 -11.07
C ILE A 171 -8.09 -6.43 -9.77
N PRO A 172 -8.39 -5.48 -8.86
CA PRO A 172 -9.09 -5.75 -7.61
C PRO A 172 -10.59 -5.95 -7.85
N ARG A 173 -11.31 -6.32 -6.79
CA ARG A 173 -12.78 -6.38 -6.82
C ARG A 173 -13.43 -5.01 -7.03
N ASP A 174 -12.85 -3.94 -6.46
CA ASP A 174 -13.34 -2.57 -6.65
C ASP A 174 -12.73 -1.97 -7.92
N LEU A 175 -13.46 -2.06 -9.03
CA LEU A 175 -13.04 -1.54 -10.33
C LEU A 175 -12.92 -0.01 -10.35
N HIS A 176 -13.68 0.71 -9.50
CA HIS A 176 -13.60 2.17 -9.40
C HIS A 176 -12.35 2.65 -8.66
N LYS A 177 -11.73 1.77 -7.87
CA LYS A 177 -10.51 2.03 -7.11
C LYS A 177 -9.30 1.28 -7.64
N ASP A 178 -9.42 0.64 -8.79
CA ASP A 178 -8.30 -0.09 -9.41
C ASP A 178 -7.05 0.79 -9.52
N GLN A 179 -5.95 0.29 -8.94
CA GLN A 179 -4.65 0.95 -8.91
C GLN A 179 -3.56 0.13 -9.64
N THR A 180 -3.94 -0.91 -10.35
CA THR A 180 -2.98 -1.75 -11.09
C THR A 180 -2.21 -0.97 -12.14
N TYR A 181 -2.83 0.07 -12.73
CA TYR A 181 -2.21 0.95 -13.71
C TYR A 181 -1.08 1.82 -13.14
N PHE A 182 -0.91 1.91 -11.82
CA PHE A 182 0.27 2.51 -11.19
C PHE A 182 1.40 1.52 -10.92
N LEU A 183 1.18 0.22 -11.17
CA LEU A 183 2.08 -0.86 -10.79
C LEU A 183 2.80 -1.52 -11.97
N TRP A 184 2.49 -1.15 -13.18
CA TRP A 184 3.01 -1.79 -14.40
C TRP A 184 4.55 -1.76 -14.52
N ALA A 185 5.20 -0.73 -13.97
CA ALA A 185 6.65 -0.57 -14.03
C ALA A 185 7.40 -1.34 -12.91
N VAL A 186 6.68 -1.90 -11.94
CA VAL A 186 7.29 -2.72 -10.87
C VAL A 186 7.78 -4.03 -11.47
N PRO A 187 9.04 -4.45 -11.19
CA PRO A 187 9.54 -5.73 -11.65
C PRO A 187 8.64 -6.88 -11.20
N LYS A 188 8.24 -7.73 -12.15
CA LYS A 188 7.27 -8.80 -11.93
C LYS A 188 7.62 -9.71 -10.75
N GLN A 189 8.91 -10.05 -10.60
CA GLN A 189 9.40 -10.90 -9.51
C GLN A 189 9.15 -10.31 -8.11
N ASN A 190 9.10 -8.98 -8.00
CA ASN A 190 8.89 -8.31 -6.71
C ASN A 190 7.50 -8.63 -6.15
N PHE A 191 6.50 -8.84 -7.02
CA PHE A 191 5.15 -9.20 -6.59
C PHE A 191 5.07 -10.55 -5.88
N SER A 192 6.07 -11.42 -5.99
CA SER A 192 6.12 -12.67 -5.21
C SER A 192 6.23 -12.43 -3.70
N ARG A 193 6.63 -11.22 -3.29
CA ARG A 193 6.82 -10.78 -1.91
C ARG A 193 5.88 -9.65 -1.49
N VAL A 194 4.80 -9.40 -2.26
CA VAL A 194 3.86 -8.29 -2.02
C VAL A 194 2.47 -8.85 -1.71
N LEU A 195 1.83 -8.30 -0.68
CA LEU A 195 0.44 -8.58 -0.33
C LEU A 195 -0.42 -7.32 -0.52
N PHE A 196 -1.58 -7.50 -1.13
CA PHE A 196 -2.61 -6.48 -1.27
C PHE A 196 -3.87 -6.90 -0.49
N PRO A 197 -3.97 -6.59 0.80
CA PRO A 197 -5.05 -7.08 1.66
C PRO A 197 -6.44 -6.59 1.24
N LEU A 198 -6.51 -5.50 0.48
CA LEU A 198 -7.77 -4.90 0.02
C LEU A 198 -8.28 -5.43 -1.31
N ALA A 199 -7.59 -6.38 -1.95
CA ALA A 199 -7.93 -6.92 -3.26
C ALA A 199 -9.41 -7.33 -3.41
N ASN A 200 -10.00 -7.89 -2.34
CA ASN A 200 -11.36 -8.40 -2.33
C ASN A 200 -12.38 -7.48 -1.63
N TYR A 201 -12.02 -6.23 -1.34
CA TYR A 201 -12.87 -5.27 -0.64
C TYR A 201 -13.27 -4.10 -1.54
N LEU A 202 -14.52 -3.66 -1.43
CA LEU A 202 -14.96 -2.38 -1.96
C LEU A 202 -14.51 -1.25 -1.01
N LYS A 203 -14.27 -0.06 -1.53
CA LYS A 203 -13.89 1.11 -0.71
C LYS A 203 -14.91 1.43 0.38
N SER A 204 -16.20 1.28 0.08
CA SER A 204 -17.27 1.43 1.07
C SER A 204 -17.19 0.42 2.21
N GLU A 205 -16.83 -0.83 1.91
CA GLU A 205 -16.61 -1.87 2.92
C GLU A 205 -15.39 -1.56 3.82
N VAL A 206 -14.31 -1.05 3.20
CA VAL A 206 -13.10 -0.62 3.93
C VAL A 206 -13.42 0.51 4.90
N ARG A 207 -14.16 1.54 4.46
CA ARG A 207 -14.59 2.64 5.33
C ARG A 207 -15.54 2.17 6.44
N ALA A 208 -16.53 1.35 6.11
CA ALA A 208 -17.45 0.78 7.09
C ALA A 208 -16.70 -0.09 8.14
N LEU A 209 -15.68 -0.83 7.71
CA LEU A 209 -14.85 -1.60 8.63
C LEU A 209 -14.04 -0.68 9.55
N ALA A 210 -13.40 0.35 9.01
CA ALA A 210 -12.63 1.32 9.79
C ALA A 210 -13.51 2.04 10.84
N SER A 211 -14.71 2.48 10.47
CA SER A 211 -15.64 3.19 11.38
C SER A 211 -16.13 2.30 12.53
N ARG A 212 -16.29 0.99 12.29
CA ARG A 212 -16.70 0.02 13.33
C ARG A 212 -15.59 -0.35 14.30
N LEU A 213 -14.36 -0.12 13.93
CA LEU A 213 -13.19 -0.48 14.72
C LEU A 213 -12.70 0.76 15.47
N ALA A 214 -12.96 0.84 16.77
CA ALA A 214 -12.50 1.94 17.62
C ALA A 214 -11.01 2.34 17.36
N PRO A 215 -10.08 1.39 17.16
CA PRO A 215 -8.70 1.71 16.83
C PRO A 215 -8.48 2.47 15.51
N LEU A 216 -9.40 2.37 14.57
CA LEU A 216 -9.28 2.95 13.23
C LEU A 216 -10.24 4.11 12.99
N SER A 217 -11.14 4.43 13.93
CA SER A 217 -12.13 5.49 13.78
C SER A 217 -11.50 6.86 13.48
N GLY A 218 -10.34 7.15 14.05
CA GLY A 218 -9.61 8.41 13.79
C GLY A 218 -9.09 8.59 12.35
N VAL A 219 -9.08 7.53 11.54
CA VAL A 219 -8.69 7.60 10.11
C VAL A 219 -9.83 7.24 9.16
N ALA A 220 -10.98 6.80 9.68
CA ALA A 220 -12.12 6.33 8.88
C ALA A 220 -12.69 7.44 7.97
N ASP A 221 -12.76 8.66 8.48
CA ASP A 221 -13.35 9.81 7.79
C ASP A 221 -12.33 10.64 7.01
N LYS A 222 -11.05 10.23 7.02
CA LYS A 222 -10.04 10.91 6.22
C LYS A 222 -10.42 10.86 4.73
N PRO A 223 -10.31 11.99 4.01
CA PRO A 223 -10.52 12.01 2.57
C PRO A 223 -9.52 11.08 1.88
N ASP A 224 -9.92 10.54 0.73
CA ASP A 224 -8.98 9.81 -0.11
C ASP A 224 -7.88 10.75 -0.59
N SER A 225 -6.66 10.24 -0.72
CA SER A 225 -5.59 11.00 -1.36
C SER A 225 -5.97 11.25 -2.81
N THR A 226 -6.15 12.53 -3.15
CA THR A 226 -6.43 12.98 -4.52
C THR A 226 -5.22 13.72 -5.05
N GLY A 227 -4.82 13.42 -6.28
CA GLY A 227 -3.66 14.04 -6.91
C GLY A 227 -2.32 13.39 -6.55
N ILE A 228 -1.26 14.14 -6.70
CA ILE A 228 0.13 13.67 -6.52
C ILE A 228 0.50 13.80 -5.04
N CYS A 229 0.88 12.69 -4.41
CA CYS A 229 1.04 12.59 -2.94
C CYS A 229 2.00 13.62 -2.32
N PHE A 230 3.09 13.99 -3.01
CA PHE A 230 4.09 14.94 -2.50
C PHE A 230 3.75 16.41 -2.81
N ILE A 231 2.76 16.69 -3.63
CA ILE A 231 2.29 18.04 -3.93
C ILE A 231 1.29 18.49 -2.86
N GLY A 232 0.56 17.55 -2.28
CA GLY A 232 -0.47 17.84 -1.28
C GLY A 232 -1.61 18.67 -1.88
N GLU A 233 -2.04 19.69 -1.15
CA GLU A 233 -3.15 20.59 -1.54
C GLU A 233 -2.70 21.75 -2.45
N VAL A 234 -1.42 21.81 -2.81
CA VAL A 234 -0.87 22.86 -3.69
C VAL A 234 -1.18 22.52 -5.16
N ARG A 235 -1.49 23.52 -5.97
CA ARG A 235 -1.67 23.31 -7.43
C ARG A 235 -0.35 22.87 -8.07
N VAL A 236 -0.41 21.92 -8.99
CA VAL A 236 0.75 21.38 -9.71
C VAL A 236 1.60 22.49 -10.34
N VAL A 237 0.95 23.51 -10.92
CA VAL A 237 1.63 24.67 -11.53
C VAL A 237 2.47 25.44 -10.50
N ASP A 238 1.95 25.67 -9.30
CA ASP A 238 2.67 26.41 -8.26
C ASP A 238 3.84 25.58 -7.70
N PHE A 239 3.67 24.26 -7.62
CA PHE A 239 4.75 23.35 -7.25
C PHE A 239 5.87 23.34 -8.31
N LEU A 240 5.52 23.28 -9.61
CA LEU A 240 6.49 23.33 -10.72
C LEU A 240 7.29 24.62 -10.71
N LYS A 241 6.64 25.77 -10.49
CA LYS A 241 7.35 27.07 -10.34
C LYS A 241 8.39 27.02 -9.23
N ARG A 242 8.09 26.41 -8.09
CA ARG A 242 9.05 26.22 -6.98
C ARG A 242 10.23 25.33 -7.38
N LEU A 243 10.00 24.37 -8.27
CA LEU A 243 11.09 23.56 -8.84
C LEU A 243 11.89 24.27 -9.93
N GLY A 244 11.54 25.53 -10.28
CA GLY A 244 12.18 26.29 -11.33
C GLY A 244 11.81 25.83 -12.75
N VAL A 245 10.64 25.21 -12.91
CA VAL A 245 10.03 24.92 -14.22
C VAL A 245 9.17 26.13 -14.60
N LYS A 246 9.47 26.73 -15.75
CA LYS A 246 8.73 27.89 -16.30
C LYS A 246 7.60 27.42 -17.19
#